data_ef71d5fb9d9756761d3c017750afa5aa
#
_entry.id   ef71d5fb9d9756761d3c017750afa5aa
#
_cell.length_a   1.000
_cell.length_b   1.000
_cell.length_c   1.000
_cell.angle_alpha   90.00
_cell.angle_beta   90.00
_cell.angle_gamma   90.00
#
_symmetry.space_group_name_H-M   'P 1'
#
loop_
_entity.id
_entity.type
_entity.pdbx_description
1 polymer ?
#
loop_
_entity_poly.entity_id
_entity_poly.type
_entity_poly.pdbx_seq_one_letter_code
_entity_poly.pdbx_strand_id
1 'polypeptide(L)'
;MAQISAAQVKELRDRTGAGMMDCKKALAETDGDIEKAVELLRVKLGDKALKLGGRETSEGTVQAYIHSNAKVGVLVEVDCNTDFVARNDDFVAFARAVAMHIAAVPTIKWVSDDEVPQEVRDAETRVFEQQAADKPEQVRAKIAEGKLRKWLEEVTLMNQPHVNADRYDGKTIEQIRAELSGQLGENVVVRRFARFAVGA
;
A
#
# COMPACT_ATOMS: atom_id res chain seq x y z
N MET A 1 32.88 14.10 -8.78
CA MET A 1 32.02 12.90 -8.63
C MET A 1 32.52 12.11 -7.44
N ALA A 2 31.69 11.90 -6.43
CA ALA A 2 32.05 11.09 -5.27
C ALA A 2 32.38 9.66 -5.71
N GLN A 3 33.46 9.08 -5.17
CA GLN A 3 33.83 7.70 -5.44
C GLN A 3 32.87 6.79 -4.62
N ILE A 4 31.88 6.21 -5.32
CA ILE A 4 30.89 5.34 -4.69
C ILE A 4 31.51 3.99 -4.40
N SER A 5 31.57 3.61 -3.12
CA SER A 5 32.11 2.34 -2.68
C SER A 5 31.09 1.20 -2.80
N ALA A 6 31.58 -0.02 -2.95
CA ALA A 6 30.73 -1.22 -2.94
C ALA A 6 29.96 -1.39 -1.62
N ALA A 7 30.53 -0.91 -0.51
CA ALA A 7 29.89 -0.92 0.80
C ALA A 7 28.64 -0.03 0.84
N GLN A 8 28.71 1.19 0.31
CA GLN A 8 27.55 2.10 0.21
C GLN A 8 26.46 1.52 -0.68
N VAL A 9 26.82 0.89 -1.80
CA VAL A 9 25.84 0.24 -2.68
C VAL A 9 25.14 -0.92 -1.96
N LYS A 10 25.90 -1.72 -1.20
CA LYS A 10 25.34 -2.81 -0.40
C LYS A 10 24.42 -2.29 0.68
N GLU A 11 24.84 -1.29 1.44
CA GLU A 11 24.04 -0.66 2.51
C GLU A 11 22.71 -0.12 1.95
N LEU A 12 22.76 0.63 0.85
CA LEU A 12 21.56 1.18 0.21
C LEU A 12 20.63 0.06 -0.29
N ARG A 13 21.18 -1.02 -0.84
CA ARG A 13 20.41 -2.19 -1.26
C ARG A 13 19.74 -2.89 -0.07
N ASP A 14 20.46 -3.10 1.01
CA ASP A 14 19.94 -3.77 2.22
C ASP A 14 18.80 -2.94 2.85
N ARG A 15 18.84 -1.59 2.72
CA ARG A 15 17.80 -0.68 3.21
C ARG A 15 16.58 -0.55 2.29
N THR A 16 16.76 -0.70 0.98
CA THR A 16 15.72 -0.38 -0.01
C THR A 16 15.20 -1.59 -0.79
N GLY A 17 15.94 -2.72 -0.77
CA GLY A 17 15.64 -3.87 -1.60
C GLY A 17 15.81 -3.63 -3.11
N ALA A 18 16.24 -2.43 -3.53
CA ALA A 18 16.44 -2.09 -4.94
C ALA A 18 17.60 -2.87 -5.59
N GLY A 19 17.57 -2.98 -6.92
CA GLY A 19 18.63 -3.63 -7.68
C GLY A 19 20.00 -2.93 -7.51
N MET A 20 21.12 -3.69 -7.50
CA MET A 20 22.48 -3.14 -7.30
C MET A 20 22.80 -1.98 -8.25
N MET A 21 22.36 -2.07 -9.52
CA MET A 21 22.62 -1.02 -10.51
C MET A 21 21.80 0.23 -10.26
N ASP A 22 20.57 0.08 -9.73
CA ASP A 22 19.69 1.20 -9.38
C ASP A 22 20.25 1.90 -8.14
N CYS A 23 20.73 1.15 -7.14
CA CYS A 23 21.41 1.71 -5.96
C CYS A 23 22.67 2.48 -6.35
N LYS A 24 23.51 1.92 -7.25
CA LYS A 24 24.72 2.60 -7.74
C LYS A 24 24.40 3.89 -8.47
N LYS A 25 23.37 3.89 -9.33
CA LYS A 25 22.90 5.09 -10.05
C LYS A 25 22.36 6.14 -9.08
N ALA A 26 21.52 5.74 -8.12
CA ALA A 26 20.97 6.64 -7.12
C ALA A 26 22.07 7.31 -6.29
N LEU A 27 23.07 6.56 -5.82
CA LEU A 27 24.22 7.13 -5.11
C LEU A 27 25.02 8.09 -5.99
N ALA A 28 25.18 7.79 -7.30
CA ALA A 28 25.85 8.69 -8.22
C ALA A 28 25.10 10.01 -8.42
N GLU A 29 23.78 9.95 -8.50
CA GLU A 29 22.90 11.13 -8.66
C GLU A 29 22.83 11.98 -7.37
N THR A 30 23.12 11.39 -6.21
CA THR A 30 23.08 12.06 -4.90
C THR A 30 24.47 12.32 -4.30
N ASP A 31 25.53 12.25 -5.11
CA ASP A 31 26.93 12.45 -4.68
C ASP A 31 27.33 11.59 -3.47
N GLY A 32 26.76 10.38 -3.36
CA GLY A 32 27.06 9.42 -2.28
C GLY A 32 26.23 9.61 -1.01
N ASP A 33 25.28 10.55 -0.99
CA ASP A 33 24.34 10.78 0.12
C ASP A 33 23.31 9.64 0.17
N ILE A 34 23.42 8.76 1.18
CA ILE A 34 22.59 7.57 1.31
C ILE A 34 21.12 7.94 1.57
N GLU A 35 20.83 8.95 2.38
CA GLU A 35 19.45 9.34 2.72
C GLU A 35 18.72 9.88 1.48
N LYS A 36 19.36 10.76 0.74
CA LYS A 36 18.81 11.26 -0.53
C LYS A 36 18.69 10.14 -1.57
N ALA A 37 19.60 9.18 -1.58
CA ALA A 37 19.52 8.02 -2.48
C ALA A 37 18.33 7.11 -2.12
N VAL A 38 17.98 6.94 -0.84
CA VAL A 38 16.77 6.24 -0.39
C VAL A 38 15.53 6.95 -0.90
N GLU A 39 15.43 8.28 -0.72
CA GLU A 39 14.29 9.07 -1.20
C GLU A 39 14.14 8.98 -2.72
N LEU A 40 15.25 9.12 -3.44
CA LEU A 40 15.26 9.01 -4.90
C LEU A 40 14.81 7.63 -5.38
N LEU A 41 15.24 6.56 -4.71
CA LEU A 41 14.81 5.20 -5.05
C LEU A 41 13.33 4.97 -4.76
N ARG A 42 12.78 5.52 -3.67
CA ARG A 42 11.33 5.46 -3.40
C ARG A 42 10.52 6.02 -4.58
N VAL A 43 10.90 7.20 -5.08
CA VAL A 43 10.23 7.80 -6.25
C VAL A 43 10.37 6.91 -7.48
N LYS A 44 11.60 6.47 -7.78
CA LYS A 44 11.86 5.62 -8.97
C LYS A 44 11.14 4.26 -8.91
N LEU A 45 11.02 3.65 -7.74
CA LEU A 45 10.28 2.40 -7.56
C LEU A 45 8.78 2.61 -7.75
N GLY A 46 8.23 3.71 -7.24
CA GLY A 46 6.83 4.10 -7.48
C GLY A 46 6.53 4.32 -8.96
N ASP A 47 7.38 5.07 -9.67
CA ASP A 47 7.25 5.29 -11.12
C ASP A 47 7.33 3.97 -11.92
N LYS A 48 8.19 3.04 -11.48
CA LYS A 48 8.30 1.73 -12.08
C LYS A 48 7.02 0.91 -11.85
N ALA A 49 6.48 0.92 -10.63
CA ALA A 49 5.23 0.25 -10.30
C ALA A 49 4.07 0.76 -11.14
N LEU A 50 3.94 2.08 -11.35
CA LEU A 50 2.91 2.65 -12.22
C LEU A 50 3.00 2.12 -13.66
N LYS A 51 4.21 1.97 -14.21
CA LYS A 51 4.43 1.40 -15.55
C LYS A 51 4.10 -0.10 -15.63
N LEU A 52 4.13 -0.80 -14.50
CA LEU A 52 3.80 -2.22 -14.40
C LEU A 52 2.30 -2.46 -14.23
N GLY A 53 1.54 -1.47 -13.74
CA GLY A 53 0.13 -1.59 -13.35
C GLY A 53 -0.84 -2.06 -14.45
N GLY A 54 -0.46 -1.92 -15.72
CA GLY A 54 -1.28 -2.42 -16.85
C GLY A 54 -1.00 -3.88 -17.24
N ARG A 55 -0.07 -4.57 -16.58
CA ARG A 55 0.23 -5.98 -16.89
C ARG A 55 -0.79 -6.88 -16.22
N GLU A 56 -1.21 -7.92 -16.95
CA GLU A 56 -2.11 -8.96 -16.43
C GLU A 56 -1.44 -9.69 -15.25
N THR A 57 -2.23 -9.96 -14.21
CA THR A 57 -1.81 -10.70 -13.02
C THR A 57 -2.66 -11.96 -12.93
N SER A 58 -2.10 -13.09 -13.37
CA SER A 58 -2.76 -14.40 -13.40
C SER A 58 -2.23 -15.39 -12.37
N GLU A 59 -1.14 -15.02 -11.71
CA GLU A 59 -0.49 -15.77 -10.63
C GLU A 59 -0.62 -15.01 -9.31
N GLY A 60 -0.32 -15.64 -8.18
CA GLY A 60 -0.41 -14.97 -6.89
C GLY A 60 -0.39 -15.91 -5.70
N THR A 61 -0.80 -15.38 -4.54
CA THR A 61 -0.92 -16.14 -3.30
C THR A 61 -2.18 -15.77 -2.54
N VAL A 62 -2.78 -16.76 -1.87
CA VAL A 62 -3.79 -16.51 -0.84
C VAL A 62 -3.13 -16.74 0.52
N GLN A 63 -3.13 -15.71 1.35
CA GLN A 63 -2.57 -15.78 2.70
C GLN A 63 -3.65 -15.63 3.76
N ALA A 64 -3.49 -16.35 4.86
CA ALA A 64 -4.37 -16.30 6.00
C ALA A 64 -3.70 -15.65 7.20
N TYR A 65 -4.47 -14.91 7.98
CA TYR A 65 -4.09 -14.47 9.33
C TYR A 65 -5.21 -14.79 10.29
N ILE A 66 -4.88 -15.56 11.32
CA ILE A 66 -5.79 -15.82 12.46
C ILE A 66 -5.19 -15.11 13.68
N HIS A 67 -5.97 -14.24 14.29
CA HIS A 67 -5.52 -13.52 15.49
C HIS A 67 -5.38 -14.47 16.67
N SER A 68 -4.45 -14.17 17.59
CA SER A 68 -4.06 -15.05 18.71
C SER A 68 -5.23 -15.49 19.60
N ASN A 69 -6.29 -14.65 19.70
CA ASN A 69 -7.51 -15.01 20.45
C ASN A 69 -8.48 -15.90 19.67
N ALA A 70 -8.15 -16.31 18.44
CA ALA A 70 -8.96 -17.11 17.52
C ALA A 70 -10.36 -16.53 17.20
N LYS A 71 -10.60 -15.23 17.45
CA LYS A 71 -11.90 -14.59 17.21
C LYS A 71 -11.94 -13.76 15.92
N VAL A 72 -10.79 -13.49 15.31
CA VAL A 72 -10.68 -12.75 14.04
C VAL A 72 -9.83 -13.56 13.08
N GLY A 73 -10.33 -13.75 11.87
CA GLY A 73 -9.62 -14.39 10.78
C GLY A 73 -9.75 -13.60 9.49
N VAL A 74 -8.69 -13.55 8.70
CA VAL A 74 -8.63 -12.88 7.40
C VAL A 74 -8.00 -13.82 6.38
N LEU A 75 -8.58 -13.85 5.18
CA LEU A 75 -7.96 -14.35 3.97
C LEU A 75 -7.74 -13.17 3.03
N VAL A 76 -6.58 -13.07 2.40
CA VAL A 76 -6.27 -12.08 1.37
C VAL A 76 -5.67 -12.75 0.15
N GLU A 77 -6.11 -12.32 -1.02
CA GLU A 77 -5.57 -12.70 -2.33
C GLU A 77 -4.70 -11.55 -2.83
N VAL A 78 -3.45 -11.87 -3.14
CA VAL A 78 -2.50 -10.92 -3.73
C VAL A 78 -1.93 -11.56 -4.99
N ASP A 79 -2.05 -10.86 -6.11
CA ASP A 79 -1.71 -11.34 -7.44
C ASP A 79 -0.41 -10.70 -7.95
N CYS A 80 0.25 -11.43 -8.86
CA CYS A 80 1.44 -11.00 -9.59
C CYS A 80 1.44 -11.58 -11.03
N ASN A 81 2.48 -11.29 -11.81
CA ASN A 81 2.52 -11.76 -13.20
C ASN A 81 2.97 -13.22 -13.32
N THR A 82 3.90 -13.70 -12.47
CA THR A 82 4.54 -15.01 -12.58
C THR A 82 4.51 -15.81 -11.28
N ASP A 83 4.55 -17.14 -11.41
CA ASP A 83 4.64 -18.06 -10.28
C ASP A 83 5.96 -17.94 -9.50
N PHE A 84 7.03 -17.43 -10.13
CA PHE A 84 8.30 -17.15 -9.47
C PHE A 84 8.13 -16.07 -8.41
N VAL A 85 7.45 -14.98 -8.76
CA VAL A 85 7.15 -13.89 -7.81
C VAL A 85 6.13 -14.33 -6.77
N ALA A 86 5.14 -15.12 -7.14
CA ALA A 86 4.14 -15.66 -6.21
C ALA A 86 4.77 -16.48 -5.05
N ARG A 87 5.94 -17.08 -5.28
CA ARG A 87 6.71 -17.86 -4.28
C ARG A 87 7.82 -17.06 -3.60
N ASN A 88 8.03 -15.81 -3.98
CA ASN A 88 9.05 -14.96 -3.38
C ASN A 88 8.70 -14.64 -1.92
N ASP A 89 9.69 -14.73 -1.03
CA ASP A 89 9.49 -14.53 0.41
C ASP A 89 8.96 -13.13 0.75
N ASP A 90 9.44 -12.09 0.07
CA ASP A 90 9.00 -10.71 0.30
C ASP A 90 7.55 -10.51 -0.17
N PHE A 91 7.15 -11.14 -1.28
CA PHE A 91 5.79 -11.12 -1.78
C PHE A 91 4.82 -11.82 -0.80
N VAL A 92 5.18 -13.01 -0.33
CA VAL A 92 4.39 -13.75 0.67
C VAL A 92 4.34 -13.00 2.00
N ALA A 93 5.45 -12.39 2.43
CA ALA A 93 5.50 -11.58 3.65
C ALA A 93 4.61 -10.33 3.55
N PHE A 94 4.56 -9.68 2.39
CA PHE A 94 3.64 -8.57 2.13
C PHE A 94 2.18 -9.01 2.25
N ALA A 95 1.79 -10.11 1.59
CA ALA A 95 0.42 -10.61 1.66
C ALA A 95 -0.01 -10.94 3.11
N ARG A 96 0.89 -11.54 3.91
CA ARG A 96 0.66 -11.79 5.35
C ARG A 96 0.52 -10.50 6.16
N ALA A 97 1.34 -9.50 5.87
CA ALA A 97 1.28 -8.21 6.53
C ALA A 97 -0.04 -7.49 6.23
N VAL A 98 -0.51 -7.55 4.99
CA VAL A 98 -1.83 -7.04 4.59
C VAL A 98 -2.96 -7.76 5.33
N ALA A 99 -2.93 -9.10 5.41
CA ALA A 99 -3.94 -9.86 6.15
C ALA A 99 -3.96 -9.48 7.65
N MET A 100 -2.79 -9.29 8.26
CA MET A 100 -2.67 -8.83 9.65
C MET A 100 -3.24 -7.41 9.83
N HIS A 101 -2.96 -6.51 8.91
CA HIS A 101 -3.50 -5.14 8.94
C HIS A 101 -5.02 -5.14 8.88
N ILE A 102 -5.62 -5.89 7.94
CA ILE A 102 -7.08 -6.02 7.80
C ILE A 102 -7.72 -6.62 9.07
N ALA A 103 -7.03 -7.56 9.73
CA ALA A 103 -7.53 -8.13 10.99
C ALA A 103 -7.57 -7.08 12.10
N ALA A 104 -6.58 -6.19 12.15
CA ALA A 104 -6.44 -5.14 13.18
C ALA A 104 -7.39 -3.96 12.95
N VAL A 105 -7.79 -3.67 11.70
CA VAL A 105 -8.59 -2.49 11.33
C VAL A 105 -9.97 -2.92 10.82
N PRO A 106 -11.00 -2.97 11.70
CA PRO A 106 -12.33 -3.50 11.35
C PRO A 106 -13.13 -2.60 10.40
N THR A 107 -12.72 -1.36 10.19
CA THR A 107 -13.41 -0.40 9.32
C THR A 107 -13.19 -0.67 7.84
N ILE A 108 -12.17 -1.42 7.47
CA ILE A 108 -11.84 -1.74 6.07
C ILE A 108 -12.95 -2.60 5.45
N LYS A 109 -13.53 -2.09 4.36
CA LYS A 109 -14.60 -2.76 3.60
C LYS A 109 -14.21 -3.04 2.16
N TRP A 110 -13.32 -2.22 1.58
CA TRP A 110 -12.90 -2.28 0.18
C TRP A 110 -11.38 -2.22 0.08
N VAL A 111 -10.83 -2.74 -1.01
CA VAL A 111 -9.39 -2.66 -1.24
C VAL A 111 -9.00 -1.24 -1.65
N SER A 112 -9.69 -0.67 -2.64
CA SER A 112 -9.39 0.67 -3.17
C SER A 112 -10.63 1.56 -3.22
N ASP A 113 -10.42 2.87 -3.45
CA ASP A 113 -11.49 3.83 -3.58
C ASP A 113 -12.43 3.47 -4.74
N ASP A 114 -11.89 2.98 -5.85
CA ASP A 114 -12.68 2.66 -7.05
C ASP A 114 -13.69 1.53 -6.82
N GLU A 115 -13.46 0.68 -5.81
CA GLU A 115 -14.37 -0.40 -5.44
C GLU A 115 -15.57 0.09 -4.61
N VAL A 116 -15.51 1.30 -4.05
CA VAL A 116 -16.60 1.84 -3.25
C VAL A 116 -17.76 2.19 -4.16
N PRO A 117 -18.96 1.56 -4.00
CA PRO A 117 -20.11 1.83 -4.88
C PRO A 117 -20.52 3.31 -4.85
N GLN A 118 -20.88 3.86 -6.01
CA GLN A 118 -21.27 5.27 -6.11
C GLN A 118 -22.45 5.60 -5.19
N GLU A 119 -23.43 4.69 -5.05
CA GLU A 119 -24.57 4.85 -4.17
C GLU A 119 -24.16 5.04 -2.69
N VAL A 120 -23.12 4.32 -2.26
CA VAL A 120 -22.57 4.44 -0.90
C VAL A 120 -21.86 5.78 -0.72
N ARG A 121 -21.06 6.20 -1.72
CA ARG A 121 -20.43 7.53 -1.72
C ARG A 121 -21.44 8.66 -1.65
N ASP A 122 -22.51 8.56 -2.44
CA ASP A 122 -23.59 9.56 -2.48
C ASP A 122 -24.36 9.60 -1.15
N ALA A 123 -24.57 8.45 -0.53
CA ALA A 123 -25.22 8.36 0.77
C ALA A 123 -24.39 9.05 1.86
N GLU A 124 -23.10 8.76 1.93
CA GLU A 124 -22.19 9.40 2.90
C GLU A 124 -22.05 10.90 2.62
N THR A 125 -21.97 11.30 1.36
CA THR A 125 -21.90 12.73 0.98
C THR A 125 -23.12 13.49 1.50
N ARG A 126 -24.34 12.94 1.32
CA ARG A 126 -25.58 13.56 1.88
C ARG A 126 -25.53 13.69 3.39
N VAL A 127 -25.01 12.68 4.10
CA VAL A 127 -24.84 12.73 5.55
C VAL A 127 -23.88 13.87 5.94
N PHE A 128 -22.74 13.99 5.25
CA PHE A 128 -21.76 15.04 5.52
C PHE A 128 -22.27 16.46 5.19
N GLU A 129 -23.07 16.59 4.13
CA GLU A 129 -23.75 17.85 3.80
C GLU A 129 -24.77 18.26 4.89
N GLN A 130 -25.55 17.29 5.40
CA GLN A 130 -26.48 17.53 6.48
C GLN A 130 -25.78 17.93 7.78
N GLN A 131 -24.64 17.34 8.10
CA GLN A 131 -23.82 17.71 9.25
C GLN A 131 -23.25 19.15 9.16
N ALA A 132 -23.20 19.72 7.96
CA ALA A 132 -22.76 21.07 7.70
C ALA A 132 -23.90 22.03 7.30
N ALA A 133 -25.15 21.69 7.63
CA ALA A 133 -26.34 22.42 7.20
C ALA A 133 -26.40 23.89 7.66
N ASP A 134 -25.69 24.22 8.75
CA ASP A 134 -25.53 25.59 9.27
C ASP A 134 -24.58 26.49 8.44
N LYS A 135 -23.87 25.93 7.47
CA LYS A 135 -22.90 26.65 6.65
C LYS A 135 -23.49 27.05 5.29
N PRO A 136 -22.95 28.13 4.65
CA PRO A 136 -23.31 28.47 3.27
C PRO A 136 -23.10 27.30 2.32
N GLU A 137 -23.94 27.18 1.29
CA GLU A 137 -23.97 26.05 0.36
C GLU A 137 -22.59 25.69 -0.24
N GLN A 138 -21.85 26.70 -0.70
CA GLN A 138 -20.48 26.49 -1.27
C GLN A 138 -19.48 25.97 -0.24
N VAL A 139 -19.61 26.38 1.03
CA VAL A 139 -18.76 25.92 2.13
C VAL A 139 -19.15 24.50 2.52
N ARG A 140 -20.45 24.19 2.52
CA ARG A 140 -21.01 22.87 2.83
C ARG A 140 -20.48 21.81 1.88
N ALA A 141 -20.50 22.07 0.57
CA ALA A 141 -19.96 21.15 -0.43
C ALA A 141 -18.48 20.82 -0.20
N LYS A 142 -17.65 21.83 0.07
CA LYS A 142 -16.21 21.61 0.37
C LYS A 142 -15.97 20.82 1.66
N ILE A 143 -16.82 21.05 2.70
CA ILE A 143 -16.75 20.29 3.95
C ILE A 143 -17.12 18.84 3.69
N ALA A 144 -18.19 18.57 2.93
CA ALA A 144 -18.63 17.24 2.59
C ALA A 144 -17.57 16.48 1.78
N GLU A 145 -16.97 17.12 0.78
CA GLU A 145 -15.87 16.55 -0.02
C GLU A 145 -14.66 16.17 0.87
N GLY A 146 -14.25 17.07 1.77
CA GLY A 146 -13.14 16.81 2.69
C GLY A 146 -13.43 15.68 3.67
N LYS A 147 -14.68 15.57 4.15
CA LYS A 147 -15.11 14.46 5.01
C LYS A 147 -15.22 13.15 4.24
N LEU A 148 -15.74 13.17 3.02
CA LEU A 148 -15.82 11.99 2.16
C LEU A 148 -14.43 11.42 1.90
N ARG A 149 -13.45 12.26 1.59
CA ARG A 149 -12.05 11.82 1.39
C ARG A 149 -11.50 11.13 2.64
N LYS A 150 -11.68 11.72 3.82
CA LYS A 150 -11.25 11.09 5.08
C LYS A 150 -11.96 9.78 5.35
N TRP A 151 -13.25 9.71 5.09
CA TRP A 151 -14.02 8.48 5.23
C TRP A 151 -13.53 7.39 4.27
N LEU A 152 -13.20 7.73 3.02
CA LEU A 152 -12.58 6.79 2.08
C LEU A 152 -11.24 6.28 2.62
N GLU A 153 -10.39 7.15 3.19
CA GLU A 153 -9.13 6.75 3.84
C GLU A 153 -9.35 5.74 5.00
N GLU A 154 -10.51 5.81 5.69
CA GLU A 154 -10.85 4.92 6.80
C GLU A 154 -11.42 3.57 6.36
N VAL A 155 -12.12 3.52 5.22
CA VAL A 155 -12.83 2.31 4.79
C VAL A 155 -12.14 1.56 3.65
N THR A 156 -11.10 2.14 3.02
CA THR A 156 -10.33 1.52 1.97
C THR A 156 -8.93 1.15 2.45
N LEU A 157 -8.50 -0.05 2.08
CA LEU A 157 -7.25 -0.64 2.53
C LEU A 157 -6.02 0.13 2.05
N MET A 158 -5.98 0.47 0.75
CA MET A 158 -4.77 0.98 0.11
C MET A 158 -4.30 2.32 0.65
N ASN A 159 -5.23 3.14 1.15
CA ASN A 159 -4.95 4.47 1.67
C ASN A 159 -4.46 4.47 3.14
N GLN A 160 -4.57 3.33 3.83
CA GLN A 160 -4.23 3.28 5.25
C GLN A 160 -2.75 3.07 5.50
N PRO A 161 -2.14 3.82 6.43
CA PRO A 161 -0.82 3.49 6.92
C PRO A 161 -0.85 2.13 7.63
N HIS A 162 0.15 1.30 7.38
CA HIS A 162 0.21 -0.04 7.97
C HIS A 162 0.27 0.03 9.51
N VAL A 163 -0.50 -0.83 10.21
CA VAL A 163 -0.60 -0.83 11.69
C VAL A 163 0.73 -1.02 12.40
N ASN A 164 1.71 -1.65 11.78
CA ASN A 164 3.07 -1.75 12.29
C ASN A 164 3.92 -0.62 11.71
N ALA A 165 3.78 0.58 12.28
CA ALA A 165 4.49 1.77 11.85
C ALA A 165 6.02 1.63 11.96
N ASP A 166 6.52 0.94 13.00
CA ASP A 166 7.96 0.75 13.20
C ASP A 166 8.61 -0.05 12.05
N ARG A 167 7.88 -1.04 11.53
CA ARG A 167 8.38 -1.87 10.42
C ARG A 167 8.28 -1.17 9.07
N TYR A 168 7.23 -0.38 8.86
CA TYR A 168 6.89 0.18 7.55
C TYR A 168 7.04 1.70 7.47
N ASP A 169 7.62 2.34 8.49
CA ASP A 169 7.94 3.76 8.50
C ASP A 169 6.71 4.65 8.20
N GLY A 170 5.55 4.24 8.74
CA GLY A 170 4.27 4.95 8.54
C GLY A 170 3.73 4.94 7.10
N LYS A 171 4.29 4.12 6.21
CA LYS A 171 3.85 4.00 4.82
C LYS A 171 2.45 3.42 4.73
N THR A 172 1.70 3.88 3.73
CA THR A 172 0.41 3.28 3.37
C THR A 172 0.60 1.92 2.71
N ILE A 173 -0.44 1.10 2.72
CA ILE A 173 -0.44 -0.21 2.04
C ILE A 173 -0.10 -0.03 0.55
N GLU A 174 -0.62 1.03 -0.11
CA GLU A 174 -0.27 1.34 -1.50
C GLU A 174 1.21 1.65 -1.68
N GLN A 175 1.81 2.43 -0.80
CA GLN A 175 3.24 2.74 -0.88
C GLN A 175 4.10 1.49 -0.72
N ILE A 176 3.75 0.61 0.23
CA ILE A 176 4.45 -0.66 0.44
C ILE A 176 4.30 -1.57 -0.80
N ARG A 177 3.08 -1.66 -1.34
CA ARG A 177 2.79 -2.42 -2.57
C ARG A 177 3.60 -1.91 -3.77
N ALA A 178 3.61 -0.58 -3.96
CA ALA A 178 4.32 0.03 -5.09
C ALA A 178 5.84 -0.18 -4.99
N GLU A 179 6.42 -0.03 -3.80
CA GLU A 179 7.84 -0.33 -3.57
C GLU A 179 8.15 -1.79 -3.89
N LEU A 180 7.34 -2.74 -3.39
CA LEU A 180 7.51 -4.17 -3.65
C LEU A 180 7.40 -4.49 -5.15
N SER A 181 6.36 -3.95 -5.83
CA SER A 181 6.18 -4.08 -7.27
C SER A 181 7.39 -3.59 -8.05
N GLY A 182 7.92 -2.41 -7.69
CA GLY A 182 9.13 -1.85 -8.30
C GLY A 182 10.38 -2.70 -8.05
N GLN A 183 10.55 -3.27 -6.86
CA GLN A 183 11.65 -4.16 -6.48
C GLN A 183 11.60 -5.47 -7.28
N LEU A 184 10.45 -6.14 -7.28
CA LEU A 184 10.25 -7.42 -7.95
C LEU A 184 10.18 -7.28 -9.47
N GLY A 185 9.85 -6.08 -9.98
CA GLY A 185 9.73 -5.81 -11.42
C GLY A 185 8.45 -6.38 -12.04
N GLU A 186 7.46 -6.69 -11.21
CA GLU A 186 6.16 -7.20 -11.62
C GLU A 186 5.01 -6.36 -11.06
N ASN A 187 3.86 -6.42 -11.70
CA ASN A 187 2.64 -5.84 -11.16
C ASN A 187 2.21 -6.66 -9.94
N VAL A 188 2.06 -6.00 -8.79
CA VAL A 188 1.54 -6.59 -7.56
C VAL A 188 0.18 -5.97 -7.27
N VAL A 189 -0.85 -6.78 -7.11
CA VAL A 189 -2.23 -6.34 -6.91
C VAL A 189 -2.83 -7.02 -5.69
N VAL A 190 -3.31 -6.26 -4.72
CA VAL A 190 -4.20 -6.81 -3.69
C VAL A 190 -5.57 -6.96 -4.33
N ARG A 191 -6.00 -8.19 -4.57
CA ARG A 191 -7.20 -8.47 -5.37
C ARG A 191 -8.47 -8.35 -4.55
N ARG A 192 -8.51 -9.03 -3.41
CA ARG A 192 -9.67 -9.08 -2.52
C ARG A 192 -9.29 -9.68 -1.17
N PHE A 193 -10.19 -9.53 -0.23
CA PHE A 193 -10.07 -10.16 1.09
C PHE A 193 -11.43 -10.60 1.63
N ALA A 194 -11.38 -11.48 2.63
CA ALA A 194 -12.53 -11.82 3.46
C ALA A 194 -12.10 -11.74 4.93
N ARG A 195 -12.90 -11.06 5.76
CA ARG A 195 -12.68 -10.92 7.19
C ARG A 195 -13.85 -11.51 7.96
N PHE A 196 -13.54 -12.38 8.91
CA PHE A 196 -14.51 -12.96 9.83
C PHE A 196 -14.15 -12.54 11.26
N ALA A 197 -15.16 -12.14 12.02
CA ALA A 197 -14.99 -11.84 13.43
C ALA A 197 -16.17 -12.40 14.22
N VAL A 198 -15.89 -13.03 15.36
CA VAL A 198 -16.95 -13.57 16.23
C VAL A 198 -17.71 -12.41 16.85
N GLY A 199 -19.02 -12.40 16.66
CA GLY A 199 -19.92 -11.37 17.22
C GLY A 199 -19.99 -10.09 16.38
N ALA A 200 -19.51 -10.09 15.13
CA ALA A 200 -19.65 -8.99 14.18
C ALA A 200 -20.88 -9.20 13.27
#